data_678bd8e509ea1c26134d459a24dd2b37
#
_entry.id   678bd8e509ea1c26134d459a24dd2b37
#
_cell.length_a   1.000
_cell.length_b   1.000
_cell.length_c   1.000
_cell.angle_alpha   90.00
_cell.angle_beta   90.00
_cell.angle_gamma   90.00
#
_symmetry.space_group_name_H-M   'P 1'
#
loop_
_entity.id
_entity.type
_entity.pdbx_description
1 polymer ?
#
loop_
_entity_poly.entity_id
_entity_poly.type
_entity_poly.pdbx_seq_one_letter_code
_entity_poly.pdbx_strand_id
1 'polypeptide(L)'
;YPTVKVTTLDEVACMTRLRCEEAEEHPQWKILAENDSVLSYLCSKAECQFKGRTWTAWFTAEIPVSEGPWKLCGLPGLILKAEDSEGHYSFTAAGMEQCHTYRPILFDGKKHEPMNRKAYNKVHERYYADPVGFITGSMPNVTDTIKDEHGNATKNPKNVPYTPLER
;
A
#
# COMPACT_ATOMS: atom_id res chain seq x y z
N TYR A 1 16.89 -3.92 22.43
CA TYR A 1 16.92 -3.15 21.19
C TYR A 1 15.61 -2.39 21.07
N PRO A 2 15.60 -1.11 20.65
CA PRO A 2 14.35 -0.42 20.42
C PRO A 2 13.55 -1.19 19.36
N THR A 3 12.26 -1.40 19.61
CA THR A 3 11.37 -2.03 18.65
C THR A 3 11.25 -1.09 17.45
N VAL A 4 11.67 -1.55 16.27
CA VAL A 4 11.48 -0.79 15.04
C VAL A 4 10.00 -0.75 14.75
N LYS A 5 9.49 0.44 14.41
CA LYS A 5 8.08 0.65 14.11
C LYS A 5 7.91 1.07 12.67
N VAL A 6 6.92 0.51 12.03
CA VAL A 6 6.42 0.98 10.73
C VAL A 6 5.28 1.96 10.96
N THR A 7 5.40 3.13 10.38
CA THR A 7 4.35 4.15 10.43
C THR A 7 3.67 4.24 9.06
N THR A 8 2.39 3.93 9.01
CA THR A 8 1.55 4.13 7.84
C THR A 8 0.87 5.50 7.95
N LEU A 9 1.07 6.35 6.96
CA LEU A 9 0.35 7.62 6.81
C LEU A 9 -0.59 7.51 5.62
N ASP A 10 -1.82 7.95 5.79
CA ASP A 10 -2.84 7.85 4.76
C ASP A 10 -3.82 9.03 4.82
N GLU A 11 -4.49 9.28 3.72
CA GLU A 11 -5.49 10.33 3.60
C GLU A 11 -6.75 9.77 2.91
N VAL A 12 -7.81 9.62 3.69
CA VAL A 12 -9.09 9.11 3.19
C VAL A 12 -9.95 10.27 2.71
N ALA A 13 -10.43 10.18 1.47
CA ALA A 13 -11.27 11.19 0.81
C ALA A 13 -10.66 12.62 0.82
N CYS A 14 -9.33 12.74 0.77
CA CYS A 14 -8.61 14.04 0.85
C CYS A 14 -8.94 14.87 2.09
N MET A 15 -9.42 14.25 3.17
CA MET A 15 -9.96 14.96 4.34
C MET A 15 -9.49 14.39 5.67
N THR A 16 -9.53 13.09 5.82
CA THR A 16 -9.19 12.41 7.07
C THR A 16 -7.78 11.86 6.98
N ARG A 17 -6.86 12.49 7.70
CA ARG A 17 -5.45 12.07 7.75
C ARG A 17 -5.25 11.10 8.89
N LEU A 18 -4.82 9.89 8.55
CA LEU A 18 -4.69 8.77 9.47
C LEU A 18 -3.22 8.38 9.65
N ARG A 19 -2.84 8.03 10.89
CA ARG A 19 -1.54 7.48 11.22
C ARG A 19 -1.71 6.19 12.02
N CYS A 20 -1.19 5.10 11.47
CA CYS A 20 -1.12 3.81 12.14
C CYS A 20 0.34 3.44 12.41
N GLU A 21 0.70 3.14 13.66
CA GLU A 21 2.03 2.68 14.06
C GLU A 21 1.96 1.23 14.51
N GLU A 22 2.80 0.40 13.93
CA GLU A 22 2.86 -1.05 14.22
C GLU A 22 4.31 -1.49 14.43
N ALA A 23 4.50 -2.59 15.14
CA ALA A 23 5.80 -3.24 15.16
C ALA A 23 6.17 -3.68 13.74
N GLU A 24 7.44 -3.55 13.40
CA GLU A 24 7.95 -4.06 12.14
C GLU A 24 7.85 -5.59 12.12
N GLU A 25 7.30 -6.12 11.05
CA GLU A 25 7.22 -7.54 10.77
C GLU A 25 7.84 -7.80 9.40
N HIS A 26 8.62 -8.88 9.29
CA HIS A 26 9.28 -9.26 8.04
C HIS A 26 8.65 -10.51 7.43
N PRO A 27 8.44 -10.52 6.09
CA PRO A 27 8.00 -11.71 5.38
C PRO A 27 8.99 -12.87 5.57
N GLN A 28 8.49 -14.09 5.73
CA GLN A 28 9.30 -15.29 5.74
C GLN A 28 9.28 -15.91 4.33
N TRP A 29 10.34 -15.69 3.57
CA TRP A 29 10.43 -16.08 2.17
C TRP A 29 10.90 -17.52 1.97
N LYS A 30 10.27 -18.19 1.02
CA LYS A 30 10.75 -19.43 0.41
C LYS A 30 11.25 -19.11 -0.99
N ILE A 31 12.57 -19.19 -1.20
CA ILE A 31 13.17 -19.00 -2.51
C ILE A 31 12.92 -20.24 -3.38
N LEU A 32 12.54 -20.05 -4.62
CA LEU A 32 12.22 -21.08 -5.61
C LEU A 32 13.34 -21.17 -6.66
N ALA A 33 13.36 -22.26 -7.44
CA ALA A 33 14.37 -22.47 -8.47
C ALA A 33 14.10 -21.69 -9.78
N GLU A 34 12.93 -21.06 -9.88
CA GLU A 34 12.50 -20.34 -11.07
C GLU A 34 13.17 -18.96 -11.12
N ASN A 35 13.54 -18.55 -12.33
CA ASN A 35 14.12 -17.23 -12.63
C ASN A 35 13.30 -16.53 -13.71
N ASP A 36 13.35 -15.20 -13.70
CA ASP A 36 12.75 -14.32 -14.71
C ASP A 36 13.64 -13.10 -14.90
N SER A 37 13.33 -12.22 -15.84
CA SER A 37 14.04 -10.95 -16.05
C SER A 37 13.12 -9.77 -15.85
N VAL A 38 13.57 -8.80 -15.02
CA VAL A 38 12.89 -7.53 -14.79
C VAL A 38 13.89 -6.39 -14.97
N LEU A 39 13.62 -5.42 -15.84
CA LEU A 39 14.53 -4.31 -16.17
C LEU A 39 15.94 -4.80 -16.60
N SER A 40 16.02 -5.92 -17.33
CA SER A 40 17.27 -6.57 -17.73
C SER A 40 18.10 -7.20 -16.61
N TYR A 41 17.61 -7.20 -15.36
CA TYR A 41 18.22 -7.93 -14.24
C TYR A 41 17.70 -9.35 -14.20
N LEU A 42 18.60 -10.32 -13.97
CA LEU A 42 18.19 -11.67 -13.66
C LEU A 42 17.61 -11.73 -12.25
N CYS A 43 16.37 -12.18 -12.13
CA CYS A 43 15.65 -12.25 -10.86
C CYS A 43 15.32 -13.68 -10.48
N SER A 44 15.55 -14.03 -9.23
CA SER A 44 15.07 -15.28 -8.64
C SER A 44 13.68 -15.09 -8.05
N LYS A 45 12.86 -16.13 -8.13
CA LYS A 45 11.48 -16.14 -7.59
C LYS A 45 11.48 -16.54 -6.12
N ALA A 46 10.62 -15.90 -5.33
CA ALA A 46 10.36 -16.26 -3.94
C ALA A 46 8.88 -16.11 -3.60
N GLU A 47 8.40 -16.89 -2.62
CA GLU A 47 7.02 -16.83 -2.14
C GLU A 47 6.97 -16.71 -0.62
N CYS A 48 5.93 -16.02 -0.11
CA CYS A 48 5.65 -15.95 1.32
C CYS A 48 4.16 -15.76 1.61
N GLN A 49 3.77 -16.08 2.86
CA GLN A 49 2.51 -15.64 3.45
C GLN A 49 2.80 -14.41 4.30
N PHE A 50 2.21 -13.26 3.96
CA PHE A 50 2.43 -12.03 4.70
C PHE A 50 1.21 -11.11 4.70
N LYS A 51 0.82 -10.62 5.88
CA LYS A 51 -0.33 -9.72 6.08
C LYS A 51 -1.63 -10.22 5.43
N GLY A 52 -1.91 -11.52 5.58
CA GLY A 52 -3.12 -12.18 5.10
C GLY A 52 -3.16 -12.46 3.60
N ARG A 53 -2.04 -12.35 2.90
CA ARG A 53 -1.91 -12.63 1.46
C ARG A 53 -0.75 -13.57 1.16
N THR A 54 -0.88 -14.31 0.07
CA THR A 54 0.24 -15.04 -0.54
C THR A 54 0.89 -14.13 -1.56
N TRP A 55 2.18 -13.86 -1.36
CA TRP A 55 2.97 -13.02 -2.25
C TRP A 55 3.97 -13.85 -3.04
N THR A 56 4.08 -13.56 -4.33
CA THR A 56 5.17 -14.01 -5.19
C THR A 56 6.03 -12.79 -5.52
N ALA A 57 7.35 -12.90 -5.32
CA ALA A 57 8.29 -11.83 -5.60
C ALA A 57 9.42 -12.31 -6.50
N TRP A 58 9.94 -11.39 -7.32
CA TRP A 58 11.14 -11.55 -8.14
C TRP A 58 12.17 -10.53 -7.68
N PHE A 59 13.31 -11.02 -7.20
CA PHE A 59 14.39 -10.20 -6.65
C PHE A 59 15.70 -10.46 -7.36
N THR A 60 16.57 -9.46 -7.46
CA THR A 60 17.90 -9.59 -8.04
C THR A 60 19.00 -9.45 -7.00
N ALA A 61 19.93 -10.40 -6.96
CA ALA A 61 21.12 -10.33 -6.12
C ALA A 61 22.19 -9.35 -6.67
N GLU A 62 22.04 -8.91 -7.92
CA GLU A 62 22.94 -7.90 -8.52
C GLU A 62 22.83 -6.55 -7.80
N ILE A 63 21.72 -6.29 -7.13
CA ILE A 63 21.50 -5.13 -6.28
C ILE A 63 21.32 -5.62 -4.84
N PRO A 64 22.39 -5.66 -4.02
CA PRO A 64 22.38 -6.29 -2.70
C PRO A 64 21.72 -5.39 -1.63
N VAL A 65 20.48 -4.98 -1.92
CA VAL A 65 19.62 -4.18 -1.04
C VAL A 65 18.40 -5.01 -0.69
N SER A 66 18.20 -5.31 0.58
CA SER A 66 17.14 -6.22 1.07
C SER A 66 15.78 -5.54 1.18
N GLU A 67 15.43 -4.72 0.19
CA GLU A 67 14.23 -3.89 0.16
C GLU A 67 13.32 -4.24 -1.02
N GLY A 68 12.09 -3.69 -0.98
CA GLY A 68 11.10 -3.90 -2.04
C GLY A 68 9.89 -2.97 -1.89
N PRO A 69 8.85 -3.19 -2.71
CA PRO A 69 7.64 -2.38 -2.65
C PRO A 69 6.87 -2.63 -1.34
N TRP A 70 6.23 -1.57 -0.84
CA TRP A 70 5.40 -1.57 0.36
C TRP A 70 6.20 -2.06 1.59
N LYS A 71 5.79 -3.17 2.23
CA LYS A 71 6.46 -3.81 3.39
C LYS A 71 7.18 -5.11 3.00
N LEU A 72 7.32 -5.38 1.71
CA LEU A 72 8.00 -6.58 1.21
C LEU A 72 9.51 -6.33 1.21
N CYS A 73 10.22 -7.02 2.10
CA CYS A 73 11.67 -6.90 2.27
C CYS A 73 12.24 -8.24 2.77
N GLY A 74 13.54 -8.31 3.00
CA GLY A 74 14.18 -9.47 3.65
C GLY A 74 14.71 -10.53 2.70
N LEU A 75 14.62 -10.35 1.35
CA LEU A 75 15.30 -11.17 0.38
C LEU A 75 16.77 -10.74 0.20
N PRO A 76 17.68 -11.62 -0.25
CA PRO A 76 19.08 -11.27 -0.45
C PRO A 76 19.30 -10.47 -1.74
N GLY A 77 18.53 -9.41 -1.95
CA GLY A 77 18.56 -8.55 -3.10
C GLY A 77 17.28 -7.74 -3.26
N LEU A 78 17.31 -6.74 -4.17
CA LEU A 78 16.19 -5.84 -4.39
C LEU A 78 15.03 -6.54 -5.10
N ILE A 79 13.83 -6.42 -4.53
CA ILE A 79 12.59 -6.92 -5.14
C ILE A 79 12.18 -5.95 -6.25
N LEU A 80 12.22 -6.42 -7.50
CA LEU A 80 11.85 -5.65 -8.68
C LEU A 80 10.41 -5.89 -9.13
N LYS A 81 9.82 -7.04 -8.76
CA LYS A 81 8.41 -7.35 -9.04
C LYS A 81 7.83 -8.10 -7.85
N ALA A 82 6.59 -7.80 -7.51
CA ALA A 82 5.82 -8.58 -6.53
C ALA A 82 4.34 -8.56 -6.90
N GLU A 83 3.65 -9.69 -6.70
CA GLU A 83 2.22 -9.82 -6.96
C GLU A 83 1.56 -10.73 -5.93
N ASP A 84 0.31 -10.45 -5.58
CA ASP A 84 -0.45 -11.34 -4.72
C ASP A 84 -1.16 -12.42 -5.55
N SER A 85 -1.41 -13.58 -4.92
CA SER A 85 -2.01 -14.74 -5.61
C SER A 85 -3.44 -14.52 -6.09
N GLU A 86 -4.14 -13.50 -5.58
CA GLU A 86 -5.50 -13.16 -5.98
C GLU A 86 -5.55 -12.14 -7.14
N GLY A 87 -4.39 -11.61 -7.56
CA GLY A 87 -4.29 -10.62 -8.63
C GLY A 87 -4.82 -9.23 -8.27
N HIS A 88 -5.00 -8.94 -6.97
CA HIS A 88 -5.46 -7.63 -6.51
C HIS A 88 -4.35 -6.58 -6.51
N TYR A 89 -3.11 -7.03 -6.27
CA TYR A 89 -1.93 -6.16 -6.18
C TYR A 89 -0.79 -6.69 -7.02
N SER A 90 -0.25 -5.81 -7.85
CA SER A 90 0.96 -6.08 -8.64
C SER A 90 1.86 -4.84 -8.60
N PHE A 91 3.10 -5.04 -8.23
CA PHE A 91 4.16 -4.05 -8.25
C PHE A 91 5.21 -4.50 -9.25
N THR A 92 5.57 -3.66 -10.20
CA THR A 92 6.63 -3.94 -11.16
C THR A 92 7.47 -2.70 -11.32
N ALA A 93 8.79 -2.82 -11.12
CA ALA A 93 9.72 -1.73 -11.35
C ALA A 93 9.71 -1.32 -12.83
N ALA A 94 9.41 -0.07 -13.10
CA ALA A 94 9.38 0.50 -14.45
C ALA A 94 10.72 1.12 -14.86
N GLY A 95 11.59 1.42 -13.89
CA GLY A 95 12.92 1.98 -14.10
C GLY A 95 13.63 2.24 -12.79
N MET A 96 14.95 2.42 -12.86
CA MET A 96 15.80 2.81 -11.74
C MET A 96 16.73 3.92 -12.15
N GLU A 97 16.92 4.87 -11.25
CA GLU A 97 17.86 5.98 -11.42
C GLU A 97 18.66 6.16 -10.14
N GLN A 98 19.96 6.33 -10.29
CA GLN A 98 20.81 6.67 -9.15
C GLN A 98 20.67 8.15 -8.82
N CYS A 99 20.18 8.46 -7.62
CA CYS A 99 20.07 9.83 -7.15
C CYS A 99 21.43 10.33 -6.63
N HIS A 100 22.01 11.32 -7.31
CA HIS A 100 23.29 11.96 -6.90
C HIS A 100 23.10 13.16 -5.97
N THR A 101 21.85 13.59 -5.76
CA THR A 101 21.50 14.72 -4.90
C THR A 101 20.79 14.24 -3.66
N TYR A 102 21.25 14.65 -2.48
CA TYR A 102 20.56 14.34 -1.23
C TYR A 102 19.15 14.97 -1.24
N ARG A 103 18.14 14.12 -1.07
CA ARG A 103 16.75 14.53 -0.90
C ARG A 103 16.26 14.02 0.46
N PRO A 104 15.99 14.91 1.43
CA PRO A 104 15.52 14.47 2.75
C PRO A 104 14.14 13.85 2.65
N ILE A 105 13.92 12.73 3.34
CA ILE A 105 12.60 12.18 3.58
C ILE A 105 12.01 12.91 4.79
N LEU A 106 10.98 13.72 4.56
CA LEU A 106 10.34 14.50 5.60
C LEU A 106 9.15 13.74 6.20
N PHE A 107 9.11 13.68 7.53
CA PHE A 107 8.01 13.07 8.26
C PHE A 107 6.93 14.11 8.59
N ASP A 108 5.75 13.98 7.97
CA ASP A 108 4.58 14.86 8.20
C ASP A 108 3.49 14.22 9.09
N GLY A 109 3.80 13.11 9.73
CA GLY A 109 2.83 12.33 10.54
C GLY A 109 2.25 13.04 11.75
N LYS A 110 2.81 14.20 12.16
CA LYS A 110 2.26 15.02 13.26
C LYS A 110 0.88 15.60 12.96
N LYS A 111 0.53 15.76 11.69
CA LYS A 111 -0.76 16.27 11.23
C LYS A 111 -1.81 15.17 11.04
N HIS A 112 -1.45 13.92 11.32
CA HIS A 112 -2.30 12.75 11.12
C HIS A 112 -2.84 12.27 12.46
N GLU A 113 -4.10 11.87 12.48
CA GLU A 113 -4.75 11.29 13.67
C GLU A 113 -4.19 9.89 13.97
N PRO A 114 -3.62 9.67 15.16
CA PRO A 114 -3.07 8.36 15.52
C PRO A 114 -4.19 7.36 15.80
N MET A 115 -4.05 6.15 15.26
CA MET A 115 -4.99 5.06 15.50
C MET A 115 -4.33 3.69 15.38
N ASN A 116 -4.98 2.67 15.92
CA ASN A 116 -4.56 1.29 15.73
C ASN A 116 -5.08 0.73 14.39
N ARG A 117 -4.52 -0.39 13.93
CA ARG A 117 -4.87 -1.03 12.64
C ARG A 117 -6.38 -1.33 12.51
N LYS A 118 -7.02 -1.80 13.57
CA LYS A 118 -8.45 -2.12 13.55
C LYS A 118 -9.31 -0.87 13.30
N ALA A 119 -8.99 0.24 13.95
CA ALA A 119 -9.69 1.52 13.74
C ALA A 119 -9.42 2.07 12.34
N TYR A 120 -8.16 1.99 11.88
CA TYR A 120 -7.76 2.36 10.52
C TYR A 120 -8.58 1.60 9.46
N ASN A 121 -8.61 0.28 9.53
CA ASN A 121 -9.39 -0.53 8.58
C ASN A 121 -10.89 -0.16 8.61
N LYS A 122 -11.45 0.09 9.80
CA LYS A 122 -12.86 0.47 9.94
C LYS A 122 -13.19 1.83 9.29
N VAL A 123 -12.26 2.78 9.27
CA VAL A 123 -12.45 4.06 8.56
C VAL A 123 -12.55 3.80 7.06
N HIS A 124 -11.67 2.98 6.51
CA HIS A 124 -11.71 2.59 5.10
C HIS A 124 -12.98 1.83 4.74
N GLU A 125 -13.37 0.84 5.53
CA GLU A 125 -14.63 0.09 5.34
C GLU A 125 -15.83 1.03 5.28
N ARG A 126 -15.93 2.00 6.18
CA ARG A 126 -17.01 3.00 6.18
C ARG A 126 -17.00 3.87 4.93
N TYR A 127 -15.82 4.32 4.52
CA TYR A 127 -15.68 5.12 3.30
C TYR A 127 -16.13 4.34 2.07
N TYR A 128 -15.66 3.12 1.88
CA TYR A 128 -16.03 2.29 0.72
C TYR A 128 -17.48 1.79 0.76
N ALA A 129 -18.07 1.62 1.95
CA ALA A 129 -19.49 1.29 2.07
C ALA A 129 -20.40 2.44 1.60
N ASP A 130 -20.05 3.68 1.92
CA ASP A 130 -20.80 4.87 1.54
C ASP A 130 -19.88 6.10 1.38
N PRO A 131 -19.17 6.22 0.25
CA PRO A 131 -18.22 7.31 0.02
C PRO A 131 -18.84 8.71 0.15
N VAL A 132 -20.03 8.86 -0.40
CA VAL A 132 -20.72 10.17 -0.39
C VAL A 132 -21.19 10.52 1.02
N GLY A 133 -21.85 9.61 1.72
CA GLY A 133 -22.27 9.83 3.11
C GLY A 133 -21.09 10.03 4.06
N PHE A 134 -19.92 9.42 3.79
CA PHE A 134 -18.70 9.67 4.55
C PHE A 134 -18.21 11.11 4.38
N ILE A 135 -18.18 11.61 3.12
CA ILE A 135 -17.74 12.98 2.80
C ILE A 135 -18.73 14.01 3.35
N THR A 136 -20.02 13.85 3.07
CA THR A 136 -21.05 14.81 3.50
C THR A 136 -21.22 14.84 5.01
N GLY A 137 -21.08 13.70 5.69
CA GLY A 137 -21.09 13.65 7.17
C GLY A 137 -19.90 14.37 7.82
N SER A 138 -18.81 14.58 7.07
CA SER A 138 -17.63 15.32 7.51
C SER A 138 -17.65 16.80 7.10
N MET A 139 -18.49 17.17 6.13
CA MET A 139 -18.61 18.54 5.59
C MET A 139 -20.09 18.97 5.55
N PRO A 140 -20.60 19.69 6.56
CA PRO A 140 -22.03 20.03 6.67
C PRO A 140 -22.59 20.89 5.52
N ASN A 141 -21.73 21.50 4.71
CA ASN A 141 -22.14 22.36 3.56
C ASN A 141 -22.00 21.66 2.19
N VAL A 142 -21.67 20.37 2.17
CA VAL A 142 -21.58 19.59 0.92
C VAL A 142 -22.88 18.84 0.71
N THR A 143 -23.54 19.06 -0.42
CA THR A 143 -24.74 18.29 -0.81
C THR A 143 -24.33 16.95 -1.43
N ASP A 144 -25.09 15.89 -1.16
CA ASP A 144 -24.80 14.54 -1.61
C ASP A 144 -25.31 14.24 -3.05
N THR A 145 -25.28 15.26 -3.91
CA THR A 145 -25.63 15.10 -5.32
C THR A 145 -24.37 14.95 -6.17
N ILE A 146 -24.12 13.73 -6.63
CA ILE A 146 -23.11 13.46 -7.65
C ILE A 146 -23.73 13.75 -9.02
N LYS A 147 -23.00 14.45 -9.88
CA LYS A 147 -23.40 14.72 -11.26
C LYS A 147 -22.47 13.99 -12.23
N ASP A 148 -23.03 13.51 -13.34
CA ASP A 148 -22.25 12.97 -14.44
C ASP A 148 -21.53 14.09 -15.23
N GLU A 149 -20.80 13.73 -16.26
CA GLU A 149 -20.10 14.67 -17.15
C GLU A 149 -21.01 15.64 -17.88
N HIS A 150 -22.31 15.34 -17.93
CA HIS A 150 -23.36 16.18 -18.54
C HIS A 150 -24.12 17.03 -17.51
N GLY A 151 -23.75 16.93 -16.24
CA GLY A 151 -24.35 17.69 -15.13
C GLY A 151 -25.66 17.08 -14.57
N ASN A 152 -26.06 15.88 -14.98
CA ASN A 152 -27.25 15.21 -14.47
C ASN A 152 -26.95 14.53 -13.14
N ALA A 153 -27.91 14.57 -12.20
CA ALA A 153 -27.78 13.86 -10.94
C ALA A 153 -27.69 12.33 -11.15
N THR A 154 -26.66 11.71 -10.58
CA THR A 154 -26.48 10.26 -10.61
C THR A 154 -26.72 9.65 -9.25
N LYS A 155 -26.91 8.33 -9.19
CA LYS A 155 -26.99 7.60 -7.92
C LYS A 155 -25.64 7.64 -7.23
N ASN A 156 -25.64 7.94 -5.94
CA ASN A 156 -24.45 7.85 -5.11
C ASN A 156 -23.95 6.40 -5.06
N PRO A 157 -22.65 6.16 -5.31
CA PRO A 157 -22.09 4.82 -5.20
C PRO A 157 -22.20 4.34 -3.74
N LYS A 158 -22.64 3.11 -3.57
CA LYS A 158 -22.68 2.40 -2.29
C LYS A 158 -21.95 1.08 -2.42
N ASN A 159 -21.35 0.62 -1.34
CA ASN A 159 -20.63 -0.67 -1.30
C ASN A 159 -19.61 -0.78 -2.44
N VAL A 160 -18.77 0.23 -2.59
CA VAL A 160 -17.66 0.19 -3.54
C VAL A 160 -16.71 -0.94 -3.14
N PRO A 161 -16.30 -1.82 -4.07
CA PRO A 161 -15.39 -2.91 -3.74
C PRO A 161 -14.13 -2.40 -3.07
N TYR A 162 -13.82 -2.98 -1.92
CA TYR A 162 -12.62 -2.65 -1.16
C TYR A 162 -11.84 -3.92 -0.82
N THR A 163 -10.62 -3.97 -1.26
CA THR A 163 -9.70 -5.07 -1.00
C THR A 163 -8.50 -4.52 -0.24
N PRO A 164 -8.45 -4.64 1.09
CA PRO A 164 -7.34 -4.10 1.86
C PRO A 164 -6.03 -4.81 1.50
N LEU A 165 -4.93 -4.05 1.47
CA LEU A 165 -3.59 -4.58 1.25
C LEU A 165 -3.14 -5.48 2.42
N GLU A 166 -3.54 -5.12 3.64
CA GLU A 166 -3.36 -5.92 4.87
C GLU A 166 -4.72 -6.45 5.35
N ARG A 167 -4.79 -7.75 5.61
CA ARG A 167 -5.98 -8.46 6.11
C ARG A 167 -5.80 -8.93 7.56
#